data_6dfcf4c9aff185566b3045934efdb5de
#
_entry.id   6dfcf4c9aff185566b3045934efdb5de
#
_cell.length_a   1.000
_cell.length_b   1.000
_cell.length_c   1.000
_cell.angle_alpha   90.00
_cell.angle_beta   90.00
_cell.angle_gamma   90.00
#
_symmetry.space_group_name_H-M   'P 1'
#
loop_
_entity.id
_entity.type
_entity.pdbx_description
1 polymer ?
#
loop_
_entity_poly.entity_id
_entity_poly.type
_entity_poly.pdbx_seq_one_letter_code
_entity_poly.pdbx_strand_id
1 'polypeptide(L)'
;MAILISASAVTVVRLQQQIKALEKQQRFDQFKNRELKKRLQLSLQTIRRMEQNPDLIHSREFNLDYLRMRMAEVNFHNAIVNQVKNRVREQIAIALREGKAEQVIGIANKSGRQVNRTFDVEYDLRGLKKKKSAVLFRIQIRLFKLPMQATSVTVKQVVECLEAYMSPATDHATWQPTLQGRIVTINWDQTAKPTPLLVLEQLTDGTNVTFRTRGIA
;
A
#
# COMPACT_ATOMS: atom_id res chain seq x y z
N MET A 1 -48.81 22.14 -36.30
CA MET A 1 -49.14 21.91 -34.87
C MET A 1 -48.47 20.64 -34.33
N ALA A 2 -48.59 19.46 -34.95
CA ALA A 2 -48.07 18.20 -34.45
C ALA A 2 -46.49 18.20 -34.24
N ILE A 3 -45.75 18.87 -35.14
CA ILE A 3 -44.27 18.90 -35.08
C ILE A 3 -43.76 19.70 -33.87
N LEU A 4 -44.44 20.78 -33.50
CA LEU A 4 -44.07 21.59 -32.33
C LEU A 4 -44.28 20.85 -31.00
N ILE A 5 -45.33 20.03 -30.94
CA ILE A 5 -45.63 19.22 -29.73
C ILE A 5 -44.60 18.10 -29.55
N SER A 6 -44.16 17.48 -30.64
CA SER A 6 -43.13 16.43 -30.58
C SER A 6 -41.76 16.99 -30.18
N ALA A 7 -41.37 18.15 -30.65
CA ALA A 7 -40.14 18.81 -30.28
C ALA A 7 -40.11 19.21 -28.79
N SER A 8 -41.24 19.70 -28.26
CA SER A 8 -41.34 20.03 -26.83
C SER A 8 -41.27 18.80 -25.92
N ALA A 9 -41.85 17.67 -26.32
CA ALA A 9 -41.81 16.44 -25.58
C ALA A 9 -40.38 15.87 -25.48
N VAL A 10 -39.59 15.93 -26.56
CA VAL A 10 -38.19 15.48 -26.59
C VAL A 10 -37.31 16.35 -25.70
N THR A 11 -37.51 17.66 -25.68
CA THR A 11 -36.77 18.58 -24.82
C THR A 11 -37.04 18.31 -23.33
N VAL A 12 -38.30 18.10 -22.97
CA VAL A 12 -38.69 17.75 -21.58
C VAL A 12 -38.04 16.44 -21.11
N VAL A 13 -38.04 15.41 -21.95
CA VAL A 13 -37.39 14.14 -21.62
C VAL A 13 -35.88 14.30 -21.41
N ARG A 14 -35.20 15.08 -22.29
CA ARG A 14 -33.76 15.37 -22.14
C ARG A 14 -33.46 16.12 -20.83
N LEU A 15 -34.26 17.13 -20.50
CA LEU A 15 -34.11 17.91 -19.26
C LEU A 15 -34.31 17.01 -18.03
N GLN A 16 -35.30 16.11 -18.04
CA GLN A 16 -35.51 15.15 -16.96
C GLN A 16 -34.33 14.19 -16.80
N GLN A 17 -33.71 13.73 -17.89
CA GLN A 17 -32.52 12.89 -17.84
C GLN A 17 -31.31 13.64 -17.27
N GLN A 18 -31.14 14.91 -17.66
CA GLN A 18 -30.08 15.78 -17.12
C GLN A 18 -30.26 16.03 -15.63
N ILE A 19 -31.48 16.32 -15.18
CA ILE A 19 -31.78 16.52 -13.75
C ILE A 19 -31.44 15.25 -12.97
N LYS A 20 -31.86 14.08 -13.42
CA LYS A 20 -31.52 12.80 -12.75
C LYS A 20 -30.02 12.53 -12.71
N ALA A 21 -29.28 12.87 -13.77
CA ALA A 21 -27.83 12.72 -13.80
C ALA A 21 -27.15 13.68 -12.80
N LEU A 22 -27.59 14.94 -12.75
CA LEU A 22 -27.08 15.94 -11.79
C LEU A 22 -27.40 15.56 -10.34
N GLU A 23 -28.60 15.08 -10.05
CA GLU A 23 -28.94 14.59 -8.71
C GLU A 23 -28.08 13.41 -8.29
N LYS A 24 -27.79 12.49 -9.21
CA LYS A 24 -26.90 11.34 -8.94
C LYS A 24 -25.47 11.83 -8.64
N GLN A 25 -24.96 12.78 -9.43
CA GLN A 25 -23.66 13.37 -9.23
C GLN A 25 -23.61 14.14 -7.90
N GLN A 26 -24.64 14.92 -7.57
CA GLN A 26 -24.72 15.64 -6.30
C GLN A 26 -24.71 14.69 -5.09
N ARG A 27 -25.43 13.58 -5.15
CA ARG A 27 -25.40 12.54 -4.08
C ARG A 27 -24.02 11.95 -3.93
N PHE A 28 -23.35 11.65 -5.05
CA PHE A 28 -21.99 11.13 -5.04
C PHE A 28 -20.99 12.14 -4.42
N ASP A 29 -21.08 13.41 -4.82
CA ASP A 29 -20.24 14.48 -4.30
C ASP A 29 -20.50 14.73 -2.80
N GLN A 30 -21.74 14.65 -2.36
CA GLN A 30 -22.11 14.73 -0.94
C GLN A 30 -21.49 13.57 -0.15
N PHE A 31 -21.55 12.35 -0.69
CA PHE A 31 -20.92 11.18 -0.06
C PHE A 31 -19.40 11.37 0.06
N LYS A 32 -18.75 11.75 -1.04
CA LYS A 32 -17.32 12.03 -1.08
C LYS A 32 -16.91 13.13 -0.12
N ASN A 33 -17.67 14.21 -0.04
CA ASN A 33 -17.44 15.29 0.91
C ASN A 33 -17.59 14.84 2.36
N ARG A 34 -18.55 13.97 2.68
CA ARG A 34 -18.68 13.40 4.03
C ARG A 34 -17.48 12.53 4.38
N GLU A 35 -16.99 11.74 3.46
CA GLU A 35 -15.82 10.90 3.66
C GLU A 35 -14.55 11.73 3.86
N LEU A 36 -14.34 12.76 3.03
CA LEU A 36 -13.23 13.69 3.18
C LEU A 36 -13.26 14.43 4.52
N LYS A 37 -14.44 14.87 4.96
CA LYS A 37 -14.61 15.49 6.27
C LYS A 37 -14.26 14.53 7.41
N LYS A 38 -14.67 13.26 7.34
CA LYS A 38 -14.28 12.25 8.33
C LYS A 38 -12.77 12.02 8.36
N ARG A 39 -12.14 11.90 7.20
CA ARG A 39 -10.67 11.74 7.11
C ARG A 39 -9.95 12.96 7.67
N LEU A 40 -10.40 14.18 7.34
CA LEU A 40 -9.84 15.41 7.88
C LEU A 40 -9.97 15.46 9.40
N GLN A 41 -11.12 15.10 9.93
CA GLN A 41 -11.37 15.09 11.38
C GLN A 41 -10.47 14.09 12.12
N LEU A 42 -10.29 12.89 11.55
CA LEU A 42 -9.36 11.88 12.08
C LEU A 42 -7.91 12.40 12.05
N SER A 43 -7.49 13.00 10.94
CA SER A 43 -6.14 13.57 10.83
C SER A 43 -5.90 14.69 11.85
N LEU A 44 -6.86 15.59 12.02
CA LEU A 44 -6.78 16.65 13.04
C LEU A 44 -6.75 16.10 14.48
N GLN A 45 -7.53 15.06 14.75
CA GLN A 45 -7.49 14.40 16.05
C GLN A 45 -6.13 13.73 16.29
N THR A 46 -5.55 13.11 15.28
CA THR A 46 -4.23 12.50 15.35
C THR A 46 -3.16 13.56 15.57
N ILE A 47 -3.19 14.68 14.85
CA ILE A 47 -2.26 15.82 15.03
C ILE A 47 -2.36 16.35 16.48
N ARG A 48 -3.55 16.56 17.01
CA ARG A 48 -3.72 17.02 18.41
C ARG A 48 -3.14 16.04 19.44
N ARG A 49 -3.33 14.73 19.21
CA ARG A 49 -2.72 13.71 20.07
C ARG A 49 -1.20 13.74 20.01
N MET A 50 -0.64 14.04 18.83
CA MET A 50 0.81 14.14 18.64
C MET A 50 1.40 15.38 19.32
N GLU A 51 0.72 16.51 19.25
CA GLU A 51 1.13 17.74 19.94
C GLU A 51 1.14 17.55 21.46
N GLN A 52 0.19 16.74 21.97
CA GLN A 52 0.10 16.43 23.40
C GLN A 52 1.10 15.35 23.87
N ASN A 53 1.53 14.47 22.98
CA ASN A 53 2.43 13.36 23.28
C ASN A 53 3.49 13.19 22.19
N PRO A 54 4.61 13.93 22.26
CA PRO A 54 5.70 13.80 21.29
C PRO A 54 6.33 12.39 21.26
N ASP A 55 6.12 11.59 22.31
CA ASP A 55 6.60 10.21 22.43
C ASP A 55 5.65 9.16 21.80
N LEU A 56 4.65 9.57 21.06
CA LEU A 56 3.70 8.65 20.39
C LEU A 56 4.38 7.64 19.44
N ILE A 57 5.58 7.97 18.96
CA ILE A 57 6.41 7.04 18.19
C ILE A 57 6.79 5.79 19.01
N HIS A 58 6.82 5.91 20.33
CA HIS A 58 7.10 4.81 21.26
C HIS A 58 5.84 4.17 21.86
N SER A 59 4.68 4.74 21.61
CA SER A 59 3.44 4.25 22.20
C SER A 59 2.86 3.10 21.37
N ARG A 60 2.09 2.23 22.03
CA ARG A 60 1.26 1.20 21.36
C ARG A 60 0.19 1.80 20.42
N GLU A 61 0.11 3.13 20.35
CA GLU A 61 -0.81 3.87 19.49
C GLU A 61 -0.22 4.14 18.09
N PHE A 62 1.02 3.72 17.80
CA PHE A 62 1.59 3.79 16.47
C PHE A 62 0.76 2.96 15.50
N ASN A 63 -0.08 3.63 14.72
CA ASN A 63 -0.99 3.03 13.77
C ASN A 63 -0.65 3.41 12.33
N LEU A 64 -1.31 2.76 11.36
CA LEU A 64 -1.08 2.99 9.95
C LEU A 64 -1.38 4.44 9.51
N ASP A 65 -2.42 5.07 10.06
CA ASP A 65 -2.76 6.46 9.70
C ASP A 65 -1.70 7.43 10.19
N TYR A 66 -1.15 7.19 11.38
CA TYR A 66 -0.01 7.92 11.89
C TYR A 66 1.23 7.73 11.01
N LEU A 67 1.54 6.49 10.64
CA LEU A 67 2.66 6.19 9.74
C LEU A 67 2.50 6.95 8.42
N ARG A 68 1.35 6.87 7.77
CA ARG A 68 1.06 7.54 6.51
C ARG A 68 1.20 9.07 6.61
N MET A 69 0.75 9.64 7.71
CA MET A 69 0.91 11.07 7.93
C MET A 69 2.38 11.46 8.09
N ARG A 70 3.16 10.69 8.85
CA ARG A 70 4.61 10.90 9.00
C ARG A 70 5.36 10.69 7.69
N MET A 71 4.90 9.80 6.82
CA MET A 71 5.48 9.59 5.49
C MET A 71 5.34 10.82 4.56
N ALA A 72 4.49 11.80 4.89
CA ALA A 72 4.48 13.09 4.20
C ALA A 72 5.72 13.96 4.52
N GLU A 73 6.44 13.69 5.61
CA GLU A 73 7.67 14.41 5.97
C GLU A 73 8.87 13.83 5.22
N VAL A 74 9.53 14.64 4.42
CA VAL A 74 10.65 14.24 3.56
C VAL A 74 11.76 13.48 4.30
N ASN A 75 12.15 13.96 5.49
CA ASN A 75 13.24 13.34 6.26
C ASN A 75 12.84 11.97 6.81
N PHE A 76 11.62 11.85 7.32
CA PHE A 76 11.07 10.59 7.83
C PHE A 76 10.90 9.59 6.68
N HIS A 77 10.27 10.00 5.59
CA HIS A 77 10.09 9.20 4.38
C HIS A 77 11.41 8.63 3.88
N ASN A 78 12.42 9.49 3.64
CA ASN A 78 13.72 9.04 3.16
C ASN A 78 14.42 8.07 4.11
N ALA A 79 14.30 8.28 5.42
CA ALA A 79 14.88 7.39 6.42
C ALA A 79 14.24 6.00 6.38
N ILE A 80 12.89 5.94 6.33
CA ILE A 80 12.14 4.68 6.29
C ILE A 80 12.35 3.96 4.96
N VAL A 81 12.17 4.64 3.82
CA VAL A 81 12.29 4.01 2.49
C VAL A 81 13.70 3.49 2.24
N ASN A 82 14.75 4.24 2.60
CA ASN A 82 16.13 3.76 2.45
C ASN A 82 16.40 2.53 3.33
N GLN A 83 15.91 2.51 4.56
CA GLN A 83 16.04 1.36 5.44
C GLN A 83 15.32 0.14 4.87
N VAL A 84 14.05 0.30 4.47
CA VAL A 84 13.25 -0.76 3.83
C VAL A 84 13.97 -1.29 2.59
N LYS A 85 14.46 -0.42 1.71
CA LYS A 85 15.20 -0.80 0.50
C LYS A 85 16.43 -1.65 0.80
N ASN A 86 17.22 -1.26 1.80
CA ASN A 86 18.41 -2.00 2.18
C ASN A 86 18.07 -3.35 2.80
N ARG A 87 17.08 -3.40 3.70
CA ARG A 87 16.62 -4.64 4.34
C ARG A 87 16.00 -5.61 3.33
N VAL A 88 15.13 -5.12 2.44
CA VAL A 88 14.53 -5.95 1.37
C VAL A 88 15.61 -6.56 0.48
N ARG A 89 16.61 -5.76 0.07
CA ARG A 89 17.74 -6.24 -0.73
C ARG A 89 18.52 -7.34 -0.01
N GLU A 90 18.83 -7.12 1.26
CA GLU A 90 19.53 -8.09 2.09
C GLU A 90 18.76 -9.40 2.22
N GLN A 91 17.47 -9.33 2.59
CA GLN A 91 16.64 -10.51 2.80
C GLN A 91 16.41 -11.32 1.52
N ILE A 92 16.21 -10.66 0.38
CA ILE A 92 16.10 -11.34 -0.91
C ILE A 92 17.45 -11.98 -1.29
N ALA A 93 18.58 -11.30 -1.08
CA ALA A 93 19.90 -11.85 -1.37
C ALA A 93 20.21 -13.10 -0.52
N ILE A 94 19.85 -13.10 0.76
CA ILE A 94 19.99 -14.27 1.65
C ILE A 94 19.15 -15.43 1.13
N ALA A 95 17.86 -15.21 0.85
CA ALA A 95 16.96 -16.24 0.36
C ALA A 95 17.44 -16.87 -0.97
N LEU A 96 18.04 -16.07 -1.85
CA LEU A 96 18.60 -16.55 -3.11
C LEU A 96 19.88 -17.40 -2.91
N ARG A 97 20.69 -17.11 -1.89
CA ARG A 97 21.87 -17.90 -1.53
C ARG A 97 21.45 -19.24 -0.93
N GLU A 98 20.52 -19.24 -0.02
CA GLU A 98 19.97 -20.46 0.61
C GLU A 98 19.37 -21.41 -0.43
N GLY A 99 18.54 -20.89 -1.34
CA GLY A 99 17.96 -21.69 -2.42
C GLY A 99 18.98 -22.25 -3.43
N LYS A 100 20.18 -21.67 -3.56
CA LYS A 100 21.29 -22.28 -4.32
C LYS A 100 21.91 -23.45 -3.58
N ALA A 101 22.06 -23.35 -2.28
CA ALA A 101 22.64 -24.45 -1.46
C ALA A 101 21.73 -25.68 -1.47
N GLU A 102 20.42 -25.51 -1.39
CA GLU A 102 19.45 -26.61 -1.49
C GLU A 102 19.48 -27.33 -2.84
N GLN A 103 19.69 -26.61 -3.94
CA GLN A 103 19.82 -27.21 -5.27
C GLN A 103 21.09 -28.05 -5.43
N VAL A 104 22.18 -27.68 -4.77
CA VAL A 104 23.45 -28.44 -4.79
C VAL A 104 23.31 -29.78 -4.03
N ILE A 105 22.43 -29.84 -3.03
CA ILE A 105 22.18 -31.06 -2.22
C ILE A 105 21.19 -32.02 -2.94
N GLY A 106 20.68 -31.68 -4.12
CA GLY A 106 19.80 -32.57 -4.90
C GLY A 106 18.33 -32.60 -4.44
N ILE A 107 17.95 -31.79 -3.48
CA ILE A 107 16.55 -31.63 -3.04
C ILE A 107 15.90 -30.55 -3.93
N ALA A 108 15.65 -30.91 -5.19
CA ALA A 108 14.93 -30.02 -6.12
C ALA A 108 13.44 -30.01 -5.78
N ASN A 109 13.03 -29.16 -4.87
CA ASN A 109 11.63 -28.82 -4.74
C ASN A 109 11.19 -28.03 -5.99
N LYS A 110 10.30 -28.62 -6.79
CA LYS A 110 9.69 -28.03 -8.01
C LYS A 110 8.92 -26.72 -7.76
N SER A 111 8.83 -26.27 -6.52
CA SER A 111 8.00 -25.12 -6.10
C SER A 111 8.62 -23.74 -6.35
N GLY A 112 9.82 -23.64 -6.89
CA GLY A 112 10.51 -22.35 -7.07
C GLY A 112 11.00 -21.75 -5.75
N ARG A 113 11.85 -20.73 -5.85
CA ARG A 113 12.42 -20.06 -4.66
C ARG A 113 11.38 -19.26 -3.93
N GLN A 114 11.30 -19.48 -2.63
CA GLN A 114 10.39 -18.75 -1.75
C GLN A 114 11.18 -17.80 -0.84
N VAL A 115 10.61 -16.65 -0.55
CA VAL A 115 11.09 -15.73 0.49
C VAL A 115 10.00 -15.60 1.53
N ASN A 116 10.29 -15.99 2.75
CA ASN A 116 9.44 -15.72 3.91
C ASN A 116 10.36 -15.17 5.00
N ARG A 117 10.46 -13.84 5.03
CA ARG A 117 11.40 -13.15 5.93
C ARG A 117 10.72 -11.98 6.61
N THR A 118 11.09 -11.79 7.88
CA THR A 118 10.62 -10.68 8.71
C THR A 118 11.81 -9.85 9.14
N PHE A 119 11.67 -8.53 9.10
CA PHE A 119 12.68 -7.59 9.57
C PHE A 119 12.05 -6.38 10.25
N ASP A 120 12.82 -5.77 11.12
CA ASP A 120 12.41 -4.60 11.88
C ASP A 120 12.71 -3.31 11.12
N VAL A 121 11.79 -2.36 11.23
CA VAL A 121 11.96 -0.98 10.77
C VAL A 121 12.13 -0.10 12.00
N GLU A 122 13.31 0.52 12.10
CA GLU A 122 13.72 1.32 13.24
C GLU A 122 13.75 2.80 12.87
N TYR A 123 13.56 3.66 13.86
CA TYR A 123 13.72 5.09 13.70
C TYR A 123 14.51 5.68 14.84
N ASP A 124 15.49 6.52 14.49
CA ASP A 124 16.33 7.22 15.47
C ASP A 124 15.61 8.46 16.00
N LEU A 125 15.41 8.51 17.31
CA LEU A 125 14.90 9.68 17.98
C LEU A 125 15.97 10.74 18.13
N ARG A 126 15.85 11.76 17.33
CA ARG A 126 16.70 12.96 17.46
C ARG A 126 16.14 13.84 18.59
N GLY A 127 16.86 13.94 19.68
CA GLY A 127 16.50 14.86 20.77
C GLY A 127 16.84 14.38 22.17
N LEU A 128 17.09 13.12 22.38
CA LEU A 128 17.58 12.59 23.65
C LEU A 128 19.11 12.55 23.64
N LYS A 129 19.72 12.89 24.77
CA LYS A 129 21.20 12.88 24.99
C LYS A 129 21.87 11.51 24.71
N LYS A 130 21.09 10.46 24.47
CA LYS A 130 21.52 9.14 24.00
C LYS A 130 20.70 8.79 22.76
N LYS A 131 21.39 8.47 21.64
CA LYS A 131 20.74 7.89 20.45
C LYS A 131 20.02 6.60 20.87
N LYS A 132 18.70 6.64 20.92
CA LYS A 132 17.87 5.45 21.07
C LYS A 132 17.18 5.21 19.75
N SER A 133 17.49 4.12 19.06
CA SER A 133 16.64 3.62 17.99
C SER A 133 15.49 2.83 18.61
N ALA A 134 14.29 3.00 18.09
CA ALA A 134 13.15 2.22 18.47
C ALA A 134 12.57 1.53 17.24
N VAL A 135 12.16 0.27 17.41
CA VAL A 135 11.43 -0.46 16.39
C VAL A 135 10.04 0.12 16.29
N LEU A 136 9.70 0.67 15.13
CA LEU A 136 8.38 1.23 14.86
C LEU A 136 7.38 0.14 14.51
N PHE A 137 7.75 -0.71 13.56
CA PHE A 137 6.95 -1.83 13.07
C PHE A 137 7.86 -2.85 12.41
N ARG A 138 7.31 -4.02 12.13
CA ARG A 138 7.99 -5.09 11.39
C ARG A 138 7.39 -5.25 10.01
N ILE A 139 8.20 -5.68 9.06
CA ILE A 139 7.76 -6.03 7.71
C ILE A 139 8.01 -7.52 7.50
N GLN A 140 6.97 -8.27 7.12
CA GLN A 140 7.08 -9.63 6.65
C GLN A 140 6.83 -9.68 5.15
N ILE A 141 7.78 -10.29 4.42
CA ILE A 141 7.69 -10.47 2.97
C ILE A 141 7.53 -11.96 2.68
N ARG A 142 6.45 -12.32 1.99
CA ARG A 142 6.16 -13.67 1.52
C ARG A 142 6.06 -13.68 0.01
N LEU A 143 7.12 -14.14 -0.67
CA LEU A 143 7.19 -14.22 -2.11
C LEU A 143 7.34 -15.67 -2.55
N PHE A 144 6.63 -16.03 -3.61
CA PHE A 144 6.66 -17.36 -4.19
C PHE A 144 7.21 -17.31 -5.61
N LYS A 145 7.97 -18.34 -6.01
CA LYS A 145 8.49 -18.52 -7.39
C LYS A 145 9.32 -17.34 -7.90
N LEU A 146 10.30 -16.92 -7.11
CA LEU A 146 11.23 -15.87 -7.54
C LEU A 146 12.08 -16.33 -8.74
N PRO A 147 12.19 -15.50 -9.80
CA PRO A 147 13.06 -15.81 -10.94
C PRO A 147 14.54 -15.75 -10.55
N MET A 148 15.36 -16.57 -11.20
CA MET A 148 16.79 -16.69 -10.86
C MET A 148 17.62 -15.42 -11.09
N GLN A 149 17.22 -14.55 -12.01
CA GLN A 149 18.03 -13.43 -12.48
C GLN A 149 17.51 -12.03 -12.13
N ALA A 150 16.33 -11.90 -11.54
CA ALA A 150 15.64 -10.60 -11.45
C ALA A 150 15.73 -9.93 -10.05
N THR A 151 16.86 -10.08 -9.34
CA THR A 151 17.00 -9.57 -7.97
C THR A 151 16.80 -8.07 -7.84
N SER A 152 17.36 -7.27 -8.75
CA SER A 152 17.25 -5.79 -8.66
C SER A 152 15.84 -5.30 -8.98
N VAL A 153 15.20 -5.89 -9.97
CA VAL A 153 13.81 -5.56 -10.37
C VAL A 153 12.84 -5.96 -9.28
N THR A 154 12.99 -7.17 -8.72
CA THR A 154 12.15 -7.64 -7.62
C THR A 154 12.27 -6.75 -6.38
N VAL A 155 13.49 -6.38 -5.99
CA VAL A 155 13.73 -5.47 -4.88
C VAL A 155 13.03 -4.13 -5.13
N LYS A 156 13.20 -3.56 -6.33
CA LYS A 156 12.57 -2.30 -6.70
C LYS A 156 11.04 -2.38 -6.58
N GLN A 157 10.41 -3.39 -7.17
CA GLN A 157 8.96 -3.58 -7.13
C GLN A 157 8.43 -3.78 -5.71
N VAL A 158 9.12 -4.57 -4.86
CA VAL A 158 8.72 -4.76 -3.46
C VAL A 158 8.78 -3.43 -2.70
N VAL A 159 9.85 -2.65 -2.88
CA VAL A 159 10.00 -1.34 -2.22
C VAL A 159 8.92 -0.37 -2.69
N GLU A 160 8.64 -0.31 -4.00
CA GLU A 160 7.59 0.54 -4.58
C GLU A 160 6.20 0.17 -4.04
N CYS A 161 5.89 -1.13 -3.90
CA CYS A 161 4.65 -1.58 -3.30
C CYS A 161 4.52 -1.17 -1.83
N LEU A 162 5.57 -1.34 -1.04
CA LEU A 162 5.58 -0.96 0.38
C LEU A 162 5.49 0.56 0.55
N GLU A 163 6.24 1.32 -0.25
CA GLU A 163 6.22 2.78 -0.25
C GLU A 163 4.83 3.32 -0.62
N ALA A 164 4.24 2.82 -1.70
CA ALA A 164 2.89 3.20 -2.11
C ALA A 164 1.84 2.88 -1.03
N TYR A 165 1.95 1.72 -0.36
CA TYR A 165 1.04 1.36 0.73
C TYR A 165 1.13 2.31 1.93
N MET A 166 2.33 2.75 2.27
CA MET A 166 2.60 3.69 3.36
C MET A 166 2.36 5.15 2.96
N SER A 167 2.23 5.45 1.66
CA SER A 167 2.06 6.81 1.16
C SER A 167 0.67 7.36 1.48
N PRO A 168 0.56 8.62 1.98
CA PRO A 168 -0.73 9.28 2.15
C PRO A 168 -1.40 9.64 0.83
N ALA A 169 -0.63 9.71 -0.27
CA ALA A 169 -1.12 10.11 -1.60
C ALA A 169 -1.77 8.96 -2.38
N THR A 170 -1.58 7.72 -1.97
CA THR A 170 -2.10 6.55 -2.68
C THR A 170 -3.61 6.38 -2.42
N ASP A 171 -4.39 6.28 -3.50
CA ASP A 171 -5.80 5.89 -3.39
C ASP A 171 -5.91 4.37 -3.18
N HIS A 172 -5.97 3.96 -1.92
CA HIS A 172 -6.02 2.53 -1.54
C HIS A 172 -7.30 1.81 -1.96
N ALA A 173 -8.35 2.54 -2.38
CA ALA A 173 -9.60 1.94 -2.83
C ALA A 173 -9.46 1.37 -4.25
N THR A 174 -8.63 1.99 -5.08
CA THR A 174 -8.43 1.60 -6.48
C THR A 174 -7.08 0.96 -6.74
N TRP A 175 -6.14 1.13 -5.79
CA TRP A 175 -4.77 0.65 -5.95
C TRP A 175 -4.66 -0.86 -5.76
N GLN A 176 -4.18 -1.55 -6.79
CA GLN A 176 -3.91 -2.99 -6.77
C GLN A 176 -2.43 -3.24 -7.06
N PRO A 177 -1.63 -3.55 -6.04
CA PRO A 177 -0.21 -3.80 -6.23
C PRO A 177 0.03 -5.12 -6.95
N THR A 178 1.00 -5.10 -7.87
CA THR A 178 1.45 -6.29 -8.57
C THR A 178 2.95 -6.44 -8.49
N LEU A 179 3.41 -7.67 -8.38
CA LEU A 179 4.83 -8.02 -8.35
C LEU A 179 5.07 -9.13 -9.36
N GLN A 180 5.89 -8.86 -10.37
CA GLN A 180 6.17 -9.80 -11.46
C GLN A 180 4.88 -10.32 -12.16
N GLY A 181 3.90 -9.43 -12.38
CA GLY A 181 2.62 -9.77 -13.00
C GLY A 181 1.64 -10.53 -12.12
N ARG A 182 1.94 -10.71 -10.84
CA ARG A 182 1.05 -11.35 -9.86
C ARG A 182 0.52 -10.36 -8.86
N ILE A 183 -0.71 -10.56 -8.45
CA ILE A 183 -1.33 -9.73 -7.41
C ILE A 183 -0.61 -9.96 -6.09
N VAL A 184 -0.38 -8.86 -5.38
CA VAL A 184 0.19 -8.84 -4.03
C VAL A 184 -0.84 -8.28 -3.09
N THR A 185 -0.98 -8.87 -1.92
CA THR A 185 -1.76 -8.32 -0.82
C THR A 185 -0.82 -7.67 0.18
N ILE A 186 -1.20 -6.51 0.68
CA ILE A 186 -0.47 -5.83 1.75
C ILE A 186 -1.44 -5.53 2.88
N ASN A 187 -1.15 -6.08 4.06
CA ASN A 187 -2.00 -5.97 5.22
C ASN A 187 -1.22 -5.42 6.41
N TRP A 188 -1.87 -4.54 7.17
CA TRP A 188 -1.34 -4.01 8.41
C TRP A 188 -2.04 -4.67 9.61
N ASP A 189 -1.27 -5.42 10.40
CA ASP A 189 -1.75 -6.00 11.65
C ASP A 189 -1.28 -5.14 12.83
N GLN A 190 -2.21 -4.31 13.33
CA GLN A 190 -1.99 -3.44 14.49
C GLN A 190 -1.79 -4.23 15.77
N THR A 191 -2.36 -5.44 15.87
CA THR A 191 -2.40 -6.25 17.09
C THR A 191 -1.19 -7.13 17.27
N ALA A 192 -0.35 -7.27 16.24
CA ALA A 192 0.86 -8.08 16.28
C ALA A 192 1.80 -7.63 17.40
N LYS A 193 2.43 -8.60 18.04
CA LYS A 193 3.38 -8.37 19.14
C LYS A 193 4.78 -8.81 18.72
N PRO A 194 5.82 -8.10 19.14
CA PRO A 194 5.89 -6.98 20.08
C PRO A 194 5.50 -5.63 19.46
N THR A 195 5.49 -5.49 18.15
CA THR A 195 5.18 -4.26 17.40
C THR A 195 4.25 -4.57 16.24
N PRO A 196 3.53 -3.59 15.69
CA PRO A 196 2.69 -3.78 14.51
C PRO A 196 3.45 -4.46 13.37
N LEU A 197 2.74 -5.22 12.54
CA LEU A 197 3.30 -6.02 11.47
C LEU A 197 2.66 -5.66 10.12
N LEU A 198 3.49 -5.27 9.18
CA LEU A 198 3.12 -5.08 7.78
C LEU A 198 3.45 -6.36 7.01
N VAL A 199 2.46 -7.04 6.47
CA VAL A 199 2.62 -8.27 5.70
C VAL A 199 2.44 -7.98 4.22
N LEU A 200 3.46 -8.23 3.41
CA LEU A 200 3.40 -8.24 1.97
C LEU A 200 3.42 -9.70 1.50
N GLU A 201 2.35 -10.15 0.87
CA GLU A 201 2.18 -11.52 0.42
C GLU A 201 1.78 -11.59 -1.05
N GLN A 202 2.55 -12.34 -1.83
CA GLN A 202 2.24 -12.65 -3.21
C GLN A 202 1.24 -13.81 -3.26
N LEU A 203 0.11 -13.64 -3.95
CA LEU A 203 -0.89 -14.69 -4.06
C LEU A 203 -0.34 -15.88 -4.85
N THR A 204 -0.55 -17.08 -4.32
CA THR A 204 -0.09 -18.34 -4.92
C THR A 204 -0.91 -18.73 -6.14
N ASP A 205 -2.20 -18.40 -6.14
CA ASP A 205 -3.10 -18.66 -7.26
C ASP A 205 -2.93 -17.57 -8.30
N GLY A 206 -2.12 -17.92 -9.31
CA GLY A 206 -1.80 -17.01 -10.41
C GLY A 206 -2.99 -16.78 -11.34
N THR A 207 -3.93 -15.98 -10.92
CA THR A 207 -4.76 -15.25 -11.88
C THR A 207 -3.88 -14.18 -12.50
N ASN A 208 -3.20 -14.54 -13.60
CA ASN A 208 -2.64 -13.56 -14.51
C ASN A 208 -3.82 -12.69 -14.98
N VAL A 209 -3.92 -11.49 -14.43
CA VAL A 209 -4.85 -10.49 -14.96
C VAL A 209 -4.24 -10.01 -16.29
N THR A 210 -4.47 -10.78 -17.33
CA THR A 210 -4.26 -10.33 -18.69
C THR A 210 -5.39 -9.33 -18.99
N PHE A 211 -5.09 -8.06 -18.92
CA PHE A 211 -5.96 -7.03 -19.48
C PHE A 211 -6.00 -7.26 -21.00
N ARG A 212 -7.04 -7.95 -21.48
CA ARG A 212 -7.40 -7.91 -22.88
C ARG A 212 -7.89 -6.50 -23.18
N THR A 213 -7.01 -5.65 -23.69
CA THR A 213 -7.43 -4.47 -24.44
C THR A 213 -8.22 -4.98 -25.66
N ARG A 214 -9.55 -4.94 -25.57
CA ARG A 214 -10.39 -5.04 -26.75
C ARG A 214 -10.05 -3.84 -27.63
N GLY A 215 -9.32 -4.10 -28.70
CA GLY A 215 -9.17 -3.13 -29.78
C GLY A 215 -10.58 -2.80 -30.26
N ILE A 216 -10.92 -1.52 -30.17
CA ILE A 216 -12.08 -0.96 -30.84
C ILE A 216 -11.68 -0.88 -32.30
N ALA A 217 -12.30 -1.74 -33.12
CA ALA A 217 -12.27 -1.63 -34.57
C ALA A 217 -13.30 -0.61 -35.01
#